data_13fcb2cd5a94f2bd2a3d02b544feafd9
#
_entry.id   13fcb2cd5a94f2bd2a3d02b544feafd9
#
_cell.length_a   1.000
_cell.length_b   1.000
_cell.length_c   1.000
_cell.angle_alpha   90.00
_cell.angle_beta   90.00
_cell.angle_gamma   90.00
#
_symmetry.space_group_name_H-M   'P 1'
#
loop_
_entity.id
_entity.type
_entity.pdbx_description
1 polymer ?
#
loop_
_entity_poly.entity_id
_entity_poly.type
_entity_poly.pdbx_seq_one_letter_code
_entity_poly.pdbx_strand_id
1 'polypeptide(L)'
;MDQAALSLTRQTEQYRSALLGLRALYVASDSVTGHEFSRYAQALGRAEGLQGVRAFAFNRDLPAHARDTYISALRKNLGSTDAAYAAFDIYPPSDLDRLHVVEMIHPPIGNQRSLGYDLNTSDIRRAAIARARDRGFAATPPLRLQQAPEAIAVLMLATVVNQDGAPAHTVAASFLVSDLVNAAIAPTLRQQFHLQITDLGADSELHGPGEMLFEDSPVTSQQPLQPAVYRDYNFGGRQWQMRFIARKPDTTPIPTASLILLSIGGILMAGAISHL
;
A
#
# COMPACT_ATOMS: atom_id res chain seq x y z
N MET A 1 -9.57 17.74 7.27
CA MET A 1 -9.43 17.27 5.89
C MET A 1 -8.01 17.47 5.37
N ASP A 2 -7.45 18.68 5.41
CA ASP A 2 -6.05 18.93 4.97
C ASP A 2 -5.02 18.10 5.75
N GLN A 3 -5.22 17.93 7.06
CA GLN A 3 -4.38 17.06 7.88
C GLN A 3 -4.42 15.59 7.41
N ALA A 4 -5.57 15.07 7.02
CA ALA A 4 -5.70 13.71 6.51
C ALA A 4 -5.00 13.53 5.17
N ALA A 5 -5.16 14.49 4.25
CA ALA A 5 -4.47 14.49 2.98
C ALA A 5 -2.95 14.56 3.15
N LEU A 6 -2.47 15.44 4.03
CA LEU A 6 -1.05 15.56 4.34
C LEU A 6 -0.49 14.28 4.97
N SER A 7 -1.25 13.60 5.84
CA SER A 7 -0.85 12.33 6.44
C SER A 7 -0.71 11.22 5.42
N LEU A 8 -1.64 11.10 4.45
CA LEU A 8 -1.55 10.15 3.35
C LEU A 8 -0.33 10.42 2.46
N THR A 9 -0.09 11.68 2.11
CA THR A 9 1.09 12.06 1.32
C THR A 9 2.38 11.71 2.04
N ARG A 10 2.50 12.04 3.33
CA ARG A 10 3.68 11.70 4.15
C ARG A 10 3.89 10.21 4.24
N GLN A 11 2.83 9.44 4.47
CA GLN A 11 2.88 7.99 4.55
C GLN A 11 3.38 7.38 3.22
N THR A 12 2.91 7.88 2.09
CA THR A 12 3.33 7.46 0.75
C THR A 12 4.82 7.72 0.51
N GLU A 13 5.34 8.89 0.94
CA GLU A 13 6.76 9.21 0.81
C GLU A 13 7.65 8.35 1.72
N GLN A 14 7.17 7.95 2.89
CA GLN A 14 7.86 6.99 3.75
C GLN A 14 7.97 5.61 3.08
N TYR A 15 6.91 5.13 2.46
CA TYR A 15 6.92 3.88 1.70
C TYR A 15 7.87 3.94 0.51
N ARG A 16 7.85 5.05 -0.24
CA ARG A 16 8.77 5.29 -1.34
C ARG A 16 10.22 5.25 -0.86
N SER A 17 10.53 5.95 0.23
CA SER A 17 11.88 5.99 0.81
C SER A 17 12.35 4.61 1.27
N ALA A 18 11.50 3.83 1.92
CA ALA A 18 11.80 2.45 2.32
C ALA A 18 12.10 1.55 1.12
N LEU A 19 11.31 1.66 0.06
CA LEU A 19 11.52 0.89 -1.16
C LEU A 19 12.81 1.28 -1.89
N LEU A 20 13.13 2.58 -1.93
CA LEU A 20 14.41 3.06 -2.48
C LEU A 20 15.60 2.60 -1.63
N GLY A 21 15.44 2.49 -0.31
CA GLY A 21 16.44 1.87 0.58
C GLY A 21 16.65 0.39 0.25
N LEU A 22 15.57 -0.37 0.04
CA LEU A 22 15.66 -1.76 -0.39
C LEU A 22 16.34 -1.89 -1.77
N ARG A 23 16.04 -1.00 -2.70
CA ARG A 23 16.74 -0.92 -4.00
C ARG A 23 18.25 -0.69 -3.80
N ALA A 24 18.60 0.24 -2.91
CA ALA A 24 20.01 0.58 -2.65
C ALA A 24 20.80 -0.61 -2.13
N LEU A 25 20.20 -1.52 -1.34
CA LEU A 25 20.84 -2.76 -0.92
C LEU A 25 21.33 -3.59 -2.13
N TYR A 26 20.50 -3.71 -3.17
CA TYR A 26 20.86 -4.46 -4.38
C TYR A 26 21.87 -3.76 -5.27
N VAL A 27 21.81 -2.42 -5.32
CA VAL A 27 22.77 -1.62 -6.12
C VAL A 27 24.15 -1.59 -5.47
N ALA A 28 24.20 -1.62 -4.13
CA ALA A 28 25.45 -1.54 -3.37
C ALA A 28 26.11 -2.90 -3.12
N SER A 29 25.47 -4.02 -3.49
CA SER A 29 25.95 -5.38 -3.23
C SER A 29 26.16 -6.15 -4.53
N ASP A 30 27.23 -6.93 -4.62
CA ASP A 30 27.46 -7.82 -5.75
C ASP A 30 26.42 -8.94 -5.80
N SER A 31 25.94 -9.39 -4.64
CA SER A 31 24.85 -10.34 -4.50
C SER A 31 24.12 -10.10 -3.18
N VAL A 32 22.80 -10.31 -3.17
CA VAL A 32 21.95 -10.26 -1.98
C VAL A 32 21.37 -11.66 -1.76
N THR A 33 21.70 -12.26 -0.63
CA THR A 33 21.15 -13.56 -0.24
C THR A 33 19.72 -13.42 0.28
N GLY A 34 18.94 -14.51 0.24
CA GLY A 34 17.59 -14.55 0.81
C GLY A 34 17.55 -14.18 2.30
N HIS A 35 18.62 -14.53 3.05
CA HIS A 35 18.74 -14.14 4.46
C HIS A 35 18.96 -12.64 4.65
N GLU A 36 19.84 -12.03 3.87
CA GLU A 36 20.09 -10.57 3.92
C GLU A 36 18.85 -9.78 3.52
N PHE A 37 18.21 -10.19 2.41
CA PHE A 37 16.92 -9.63 2.00
C PHE A 37 15.88 -9.71 3.12
N SER A 38 15.68 -10.89 3.70
CA SER A 38 14.69 -11.10 4.76
C SER A 38 14.99 -10.27 6.01
N ARG A 39 16.25 -10.20 6.42
CA ARG A 39 16.67 -9.35 7.56
C ARG A 39 16.42 -7.88 7.30
N TYR A 40 16.77 -7.40 6.11
CA TYR A 40 16.55 -6.00 5.73
C TYR A 40 15.07 -5.67 5.66
N ALA A 41 14.27 -6.48 4.96
CA ALA A 41 12.83 -6.30 4.86
C ALA A 41 12.12 -6.39 6.23
N GLN A 42 12.58 -7.28 7.12
CA GLN A 42 12.08 -7.33 8.49
C GLN A 42 12.41 -6.05 9.28
N ALA A 43 13.61 -5.51 9.12
CA ALA A 43 14.00 -4.26 9.77
C ALA A 43 13.13 -3.09 9.27
N LEU A 44 12.86 -3.02 7.95
CA LEU A 44 11.92 -2.07 7.37
C LEU A 44 10.52 -2.24 7.95
N GLY A 45 9.99 -3.46 8.00
CA GLY A 45 8.63 -3.73 8.50
C GLY A 45 8.41 -3.38 9.98
N ARG A 46 9.50 -3.22 10.76
CA ARG A 46 9.47 -2.77 12.15
C ARG A 46 9.66 -1.26 12.31
N ALA A 47 10.07 -0.57 11.24
CA ALA A 47 10.30 0.87 11.29
C ALA A 47 8.98 1.62 11.47
N GLU A 48 9.01 2.68 12.27
CA GLU A 48 7.88 3.58 12.40
C GLU A 48 7.50 4.18 11.03
N GLY A 49 6.21 4.28 10.77
CA GLY A 49 5.68 4.84 9.52
C GLY A 49 5.63 3.86 8.33
N LEU A 50 5.89 2.56 8.52
CA LEU A 50 5.72 1.55 7.48
C LEU A 50 4.53 0.60 7.73
N GLN A 51 3.63 0.98 8.64
CA GLN A 51 2.37 0.27 8.86
C GLN A 51 1.54 0.27 7.57
N GLY A 52 0.88 -0.84 7.28
CA GLY A 52 0.08 -1.00 6.04
C GLY A 52 0.85 -1.63 4.87
N VAL A 53 2.18 -1.79 4.95
CA VAL A 53 2.92 -2.62 4.00
C VAL A 53 2.61 -4.08 4.25
N ARG A 54 2.15 -4.78 3.20
CA ARG A 54 1.82 -6.22 3.26
C ARG A 54 3.04 -7.10 3.03
N ALA A 55 3.87 -6.72 2.06
CA ALA A 55 5.09 -7.43 1.75
C ALA A 55 6.07 -6.55 0.98
N PHE A 56 7.36 -6.83 1.17
CA PHE A 56 8.43 -6.44 0.27
C PHE A 56 8.84 -7.63 -0.59
N ALA A 57 9.20 -7.37 -1.85
CA ALA A 57 9.65 -8.40 -2.77
C ALA A 57 10.84 -7.93 -3.60
N PHE A 58 11.66 -8.87 -4.03
CA PHE A 58 12.61 -8.72 -5.11
C PHE A 58 12.13 -9.53 -6.30
N ASN A 59 12.10 -8.91 -7.47
CA ASN A 59 11.59 -9.52 -8.70
C ASN A 59 12.71 -9.60 -9.73
N ARG A 60 13.03 -10.82 -10.13
CA ARG A 60 14.07 -11.14 -11.10
C ARG A 60 13.51 -10.99 -12.51
N ASP A 61 14.18 -10.18 -13.33
CA ASP A 61 13.94 -10.17 -14.77
C ASP A 61 14.89 -11.14 -15.46
N LEU A 62 14.37 -12.04 -16.28
CA LEU A 62 15.16 -13.01 -17.02
C LEU A 62 14.51 -13.35 -18.37
N PRO A 63 15.31 -13.74 -19.38
CA PRO A 63 14.77 -14.20 -20.64
C PRO A 63 14.10 -15.59 -20.46
N ALA A 64 13.01 -15.82 -21.19
CA ALA A 64 12.23 -17.05 -21.06
C ALA A 64 13.04 -18.34 -21.29
N HIS A 65 14.00 -18.31 -22.21
CA HIS A 65 14.86 -19.47 -22.49
C HIS A 65 15.76 -19.87 -21.31
N ALA A 66 15.99 -18.96 -20.34
CA ALA A 66 16.76 -19.25 -19.12
C ALA A 66 15.91 -19.86 -17.98
N ARG A 67 14.58 -19.98 -18.15
CA ARG A 67 13.64 -20.40 -17.12
C ARG A 67 14.06 -21.67 -16.40
N ASP A 68 14.27 -22.75 -17.11
CA ASP A 68 14.49 -24.07 -16.50
C ASP A 68 15.86 -24.16 -15.82
N THR A 69 16.87 -23.54 -16.42
CA THR A 69 18.20 -23.43 -15.80
C THR A 69 18.13 -22.63 -14.51
N TYR A 70 17.39 -21.53 -14.51
CA TYR A 70 17.22 -20.67 -13.35
C TYR A 70 16.47 -21.38 -12.21
N ILE A 71 15.34 -22.06 -12.50
CA ILE A 71 14.60 -22.86 -11.54
C ILE A 71 15.51 -23.94 -10.91
N SER A 72 16.24 -24.66 -11.74
CA SER A 72 17.16 -25.72 -11.30
C SER A 72 18.25 -25.19 -10.38
N ALA A 73 18.81 -24.01 -10.71
CA ALA A 73 19.82 -23.35 -9.88
C ALA A 73 19.25 -22.91 -8.51
N LEU A 74 18.07 -22.31 -8.48
CA LEU A 74 17.43 -21.91 -7.21
C LEU A 74 17.10 -23.11 -6.33
N ARG A 75 16.51 -24.15 -6.88
CA ARG A 75 16.21 -25.38 -6.15
C ARG A 75 17.48 -26.02 -5.56
N LYS A 76 18.56 -26.07 -6.34
CA LYS A 76 19.85 -26.62 -5.91
C LYS A 76 20.48 -25.78 -4.79
N ASN A 77 20.46 -24.45 -4.92
CA ASN A 77 21.20 -23.56 -4.03
C ASN A 77 20.43 -23.26 -2.73
N LEU A 78 19.10 -23.15 -2.79
CA LEU A 78 18.26 -22.72 -1.67
C LEU A 78 17.31 -23.81 -1.16
N GLY A 79 16.97 -24.81 -1.99
CA GLY A 79 15.97 -25.82 -1.64
C GLY A 79 16.37 -26.74 -0.47
N SER A 80 17.67 -26.85 -0.16
CA SER A 80 18.14 -27.58 1.01
C SER A 80 17.97 -26.85 2.34
N THR A 81 17.87 -25.51 2.28
CA THR A 81 17.77 -24.63 3.45
C THR A 81 16.39 -24.03 3.63
N ASP A 82 15.60 -23.93 2.56
CA ASP A 82 14.25 -23.39 2.57
C ASP A 82 13.32 -24.24 1.68
N ALA A 83 12.32 -24.86 2.32
CA ALA A 83 11.36 -25.75 1.65
C ALA A 83 10.54 -25.02 0.55
N ALA A 84 10.37 -23.69 0.65
CA ALA A 84 9.68 -22.91 -0.38
C ALA A 84 10.46 -22.93 -1.70
N TYR A 85 11.79 -22.95 -1.65
CA TYR A 85 12.64 -23.05 -2.85
C TYR A 85 12.85 -24.49 -3.34
N ALA A 86 12.66 -25.50 -2.50
CA ALA A 86 12.68 -26.88 -2.94
C ALA A 86 11.59 -27.18 -3.99
N ALA A 87 10.42 -26.54 -3.85
CA ALA A 87 9.29 -26.64 -4.78
C ALA A 87 9.14 -25.41 -5.68
N PHE A 88 10.15 -24.51 -5.73
CA PHE A 88 10.06 -23.28 -6.53
C PHE A 88 9.78 -23.58 -7.99
N ASP A 89 8.80 -22.90 -8.56
CA ASP A 89 8.51 -22.89 -10.00
C ASP A 89 8.04 -21.51 -10.43
N ILE A 90 8.10 -21.22 -11.74
CA ILE A 90 7.62 -19.98 -12.31
C ILE A 90 6.23 -20.21 -12.91
N TYR A 91 5.27 -19.40 -12.48
CA TYR A 91 3.85 -19.51 -12.88
C TYR A 91 3.17 -18.15 -13.00
N PRO A 92 2.01 -18.05 -13.70
CA PRO A 92 1.50 -19.08 -14.59
C PRO A 92 2.44 -19.28 -15.80
N PRO A 93 2.33 -20.39 -16.53
CA PRO A 93 3.03 -20.56 -17.81
C PRO A 93 2.64 -19.43 -18.77
N SER A 94 3.60 -18.94 -19.55
CA SER A 94 3.37 -17.90 -20.54
C SER A 94 4.31 -18.07 -21.74
N ASP A 95 3.91 -17.55 -22.90
CA ASP A 95 4.72 -17.53 -24.12
C ASP A 95 5.48 -16.20 -24.28
N LEU A 96 5.68 -15.46 -23.18
CA LEU A 96 6.41 -14.20 -23.19
C LEU A 96 7.92 -14.44 -23.31
N ASP A 97 8.60 -13.62 -24.09
CA ASP A 97 10.06 -13.70 -24.27
C ASP A 97 10.85 -13.36 -22.99
N ARG A 98 10.23 -12.60 -22.08
CA ARG A 98 10.84 -12.19 -20.81
C ARG A 98 9.88 -12.41 -19.66
N LEU A 99 10.43 -12.94 -18.58
CA LEU A 99 9.75 -13.21 -17.32
C LEU A 99 10.20 -12.17 -16.27
N HIS A 100 9.28 -11.78 -15.39
CA HIS A 100 9.58 -10.89 -14.26
C HIS A 100 9.07 -11.50 -12.97
N VAL A 101 9.89 -12.33 -12.35
CA VAL A 101 9.51 -13.35 -11.37
C VAL A 101 9.75 -12.88 -9.96
N VAL A 102 8.79 -13.05 -9.08
CA VAL A 102 8.98 -12.85 -7.63
C VAL A 102 9.95 -13.90 -7.11
N GLU A 103 11.23 -13.53 -6.95
CA GLU A 103 12.29 -14.42 -6.47
C GLU A 103 12.35 -14.47 -4.95
N MET A 104 12.14 -13.33 -4.29
CA MET A 104 12.16 -13.22 -2.82
C MET A 104 10.96 -12.39 -2.35
N ILE A 105 10.39 -12.77 -1.21
CA ILE A 105 9.27 -12.05 -0.60
C ILE A 105 9.35 -12.13 0.93
N HIS A 106 9.06 -11.01 1.60
CA HIS A 106 9.01 -10.94 3.06
C HIS A 106 7.78 -10.12 3.53
N PRO A 107 7.02 -10.57 4.54
CA PRO A 107 7.14 -11.88 5.20
C PRO A 107 6.74 -13.03 4.26
N PRO A 108 7.35 -14.22 4.39
CA PRO A 108 6.95 -15.37 3.57
C PRO A 108 5.58 -15.91 3.98
N ILE A 109 5.25 -15.88 5.28
CA ILE A 109 3.96 -16.34 5.79
C ILE A 109 2.84 -15.44 5.27
N GLY A 110 1.83 -16.05 4.65
CA GLY A 110 0.72 -15.35 4.01
C GLY A 110 1.00 -14.87 2.58
N ASN A 111 2.26 -14.97 2.11
CA ASN A 111 2.66 -14.54 0.78
C ASN A 111 3.26 -15.67 -0.09
N GLN A 112 3.16 -16.94 0.35
CA GLN A 112 3.72 -18.09 -0.34
C GLN A 112 3.29 -18.19 -1.80
N ARG A 113 2.03 -17.83 -2.09
CA ARG A 113 1.48 -17.83 -3.44
C ARG A 113 2.05 -16.72 -4.36
N SER A 114 2.86 -15.83 -3.85
CA SER A 114 3.53 -14.83 -4.68
C SER A 114 4.90 -15.30 -5.14
N LEU A 115 5.55 -16.20 -4.40
CA LEU A 115 6.87 -16.72 -4.76
C LEU A 115 6.78 -17.49 -6.08
N GLY A 116 7.62 -17.14 -7.06
CA GLY A 116 7.60 -17.72 -8.40
C GLY A 116 6.57 -17.12 -9.36
N TYR A 117 5.71 -16.20 -8.89
CA TYR A 117 4.71 -15.58 -9.78
C TYR A 117 5.40 -14.66 -10.80
N ASP A 118 5.10 -14.88 -12.10
CA ASP A 118 5.56 -14.02 -13.18
C ASP A 118 4.66 -12.79 -13.32
N LEU A 119 5.17 -11.63 -12.92
CA LEU A 119 4.47 -10.35 -12.95
C LEU A 119 4.14 -9.91 -14.39
N ASN A 120 4.92 -10.36 -15.39
CA ASN A 120 4.68 -10.01 -16.79
C ASN A 120 3.42 -10.65 -17.39
N THR A 121 2.86 -11.67 -16.73
CA THR A 121 1.59 -12.29 -17.16
C THR A 121 0.36 -11.39 -16.91
N SER A 122 0.54 -10.32 -16.14
CA SER A 122 -0.49 -9.31 -15.88
C SER A 122 -0.17 -8.02 -16.61
N ASP A 123 -1.03 -7.58 -17.52
CA ASP A 123 -0.87 -6.32 -18.28
C ASP A 123 -0.68 -5.11 -17.37
N ILE A 124 -1.44 -5.06 -16.28
CA ILE A 124 -1.37 -4.00 -15.26
C ILE A 124 0.03 -3.93 -14.65
N ARG A 125 0.58 -5.09 -14.24
CA ARG A 125 1.91 -5.17 -13.62
C ARG A 125 3.01 -4.91 -14.64
N ARG A 126 2.88 -5.47 -15.85
CA ARG A 126 3.83 -5.26 -16.95
C ARG A 126 3.95 -3.78 -17.33
N ALA A 127 2.84 -3.07 -17.44
CA ALA A 127 2.83 -1.64 -17.69
C ALA A 127 3.49 -0.83 -16.57
N ALA A 128 3.27 -1.21 -15.31
CA ALA A 128 3.92 -0.55 -14.17
C ALA A 128 5.43 -0.84 -14.12
N ILE A 129 5.87 -2.06 -14.44
CA ILE A 129 7.29 -2.42 -14.56
C ILE A 129 7.96 -1.58 -15.66
N ALA A 130 7.32 -1.41 -16.82
CA ALA A 130 7.83 -0.57 -17.89
C ALA A 130 7.99 0.89 -17.42
N ARG A 131 6.97 1.46 -16.77
CA ARG A 131 7.05 2.81 -16.19
C ARG A 131 8.17 2.94 -15.14
N ALA A 132 8.34 1.92 -14.29
CA ALA A 132 9.41 1.92 -13.29
C ALA A 132 10.79 1.87 -13.94
N ARG A 133 10.97 1.15 -15.05
CA ARG A 133 12.21 1.14 -15.83
C ARG A 133 12.55 2.51 -16.40
N ASP A 134 11.56 3.22 -16.93
CA ASP A 134 11.74 4.54 -17.55
C ASP A 134 11.98 5.65 -16.51
N ARG A 135 11.28 5.59 -15.37
CA ARG A 135 11.25 6.68 -14.36
C ARG A 135 12.00 6.33 -13.06
N GLY A 136 12.54 5.11 -12.94
CA GLY A 136 13.19 4.58 -11.74
C GLY A 136 12.21 4.10 -10.65
N PHE A 137 10.93 4.53 -10.73
CA PHE A 137 9.88 4.21 -9.75
C PHE A 137 8.49 4.36 -10.36
N ALA A 138 7.55 3.45 -10.02
CA ALA A 138 6.15 3.56 -10.42
C ALA A 138 5.22 2.79 -9.47
N ALA A 139 3.95 3.22 -9.39
CA ALA A 139 2.87 2.43 -8.79
C ALA A 139 2.01 1.75 -9.88
N THR A 140 1.40 0.62 -9.51
CA THR A 140 0.39 -0.02 -10.36
C THR A 140 -0.94 0.72 -10.27
N PRO A 141 -1.81 0.59 -11.28
CA PRO A 141 -3.25 0.71 -11.07
C PRO A 141 -3.73 -0.22 -9.96
N PRO A 142 -4.98 -0.05 -9.49
CA PRO A 142 -5.62 -0.99 -8.56
C PRO A 142 -5.57 -2.42 -9.11
N LEU A 143 -5.32 -3.37 -8.22
CA LEU A 143 -5.28 -4.78 -8.57
C LEU A 143 -5.75 -5.64 -7.39
N ARG A 144 -5.88 -6.94 -7.62
CA ARG A 144 -6.17 -7.92 -6.58
C ARG A 144 -4.93 -8.78 -6.32
N LEU A 145 -4.60 -8.97 -5.04
CA LEU A 145 -3.54 -9.91 -4.66
C LEU A 145 -4.14 -11.31 -4.55
N GLN A 146 -3.36 -12.33 -4.89
CA GLN A 146 -3.81 -13.73 -4.78
C GLN A 146 -4.15 -14.12 -3.32
N GLN A 147 -3.48 -13.48 -2.36
CA GLN A 147 -3.69 -13.71 -0.92
C GLN A 147 -4.85 -12.89 -0.35
N ALA A 148 -5.35 -11.89 -1.07
CA ALA A 148 -6.43 -11.01 -0.64
C ALA A 148 -7.29 -10.59 -1.85
N PRO A 149 -7.99 -11.54 -2.50
CA PRO A 149 -8.70 -11.29 -3.75
C PRO A 149 -9.89 -10.34 -3.58
N GLU A 150 -10.42 -10.21 -2.38
CA GLU A 150 -11.55 -9.32 -2.07
C GLU A 150 -11.14 -7.87 -1.84
N ALA A 151 -9.84 -7.63 -1.54
CA ALA A 151 -9.35 -6.30 -1.22
C ALA A 151 -8.66 -5.63 -2.40
N ILE A 152 -8.84 -4.31 -2.51
CA ILE A 152 -8.10 -3.50 -3.49
C ILE A 152 -6.67 -3.31 -2.98
N ALA A 153 -5.71 -3.64 -3.84
CA ALA A 153 -4.31 -3.52 -3.58
C ALA A 153 -3.61 -2.67 -4.64
N VAL A 154 -2.44 -2.16 -4.29
CA VAL A 154 -1.50 -1.49 -5.20
C VAL A 154 -0.09 -1.99 -4.92
N LEU A 155 0.76 -1.98 -5.93
CA LEU A 155 2.20 -2.23 -5.81
C LEU A 155 2.95 -0.94 -6.10
N MET A 156 3.98 -0.67 -5.30
CA MET A 156 5.05 0.25 -5.65
C MET A 156 6.25 -0.55 -6.14
N LEU A 157 6.85 -0.12 -7.23
CA LEU A 157 7.99 -0.78 -7.89
C LEU A 157 9.13 0.22 -8.02
N ALA A 158 10.34 -0.19 -7.68
CA ALA A 158 11.56 0.58 -7.94
C ALA A 158 12.53 -0.28 -8.74
N THR A 159 13.10 0.30 -9.81
CA THR A 159 14.01 -0.41 -10.69
C THR A 159 15.38 -0.58 -10.05
N VAL A 160 15.89 -1.80 -10.04
CA VAL A 160 17.27 -2.14 -9.73
C VAL A 160 18.06 -2.15 -11.04
N VAL A 161 19.14 -1.39 -11.08
CA VAL A 161 20.04 -1.35 -12.23
C VAL A 161 21.19 -2.35 -12.07
N ASN A 162 21.70 -2.83 -13.18
CA ASN A 162 22.93 -3.62 -13.23
C ASN A 162 24.16 -2.75 -12.96
N GLN A 163 25.34 -3.37 -12.91
CA GLN A 163 26.62 -2.67 -12.74
C GLN A 163 26.93 -1.69 -13.90
N ASP A 164 26.41 -1.95 -15.09
CA ASP A 164 26.50 -1.09 -16.27
C ASP A 164 25.43 0.02 -16.29
N GLY A 165 24.59 0.12 -15.25
CA GLY A 165 23.51 1.11 -15.12
C GLY A 165 22.23 0.76 -15.89
N ALA A 166 22.17 -0.38 -16.59
CA ALA A 166 20.96 -0.78 -17.30
C ALA A 166 19.86 -1.27 -16.35
N PRO A 167 18.57 -0.90 -16.59
CA PRO A 167 17.44 -1.42 -15.83
C PRO A 167 17.34 -2.94 -15.96
N ALA A 168 17.38 -3.65 -14.85
CA ALA A 168 17.37 -5.11 -14.85
C ALA A 168 16.18 -5.68 -14.06
N HIS A 169 16.18 -5.48 -12.76
CA HIS A 169 15.24 -6.11 -11.83
C HIS A 169 14.36 -5.05 -11.20
N THR A 170 13.42 -5.47 -10.33
CA THR A 170 12.69 -4.52 -9.49
C THR A 170 12.64 -5.00 -8.04
N VAL A 171 12.59 -4.07 -7.11
CA VAL A 171 12.05 -4.28 -5.78
C VAL A 171 10.63 -3.77 -5.73
N ALA A 172 9.80 -4.40 -4.91
CA ALA A 172 8.39 -4.05 -4.79
C ALA A 172 7.95 -3.97 -3.33
N ALA A 173 6.96 -3.11 -3.08
CA ALA A 173 6.17 -3.12 -1.85
C ALA A 173 4.69 -3.23 -2.22
N SER A 174 3.95 -4.11 -1.54
CA SER A 174 2.52 -4.30 -1.75
C SER A 174 1.72 -3.74 -0.58
N PHE A 175 0.57 -3.13 -0.90
CA PHE A 175 -0.32 -2.49 0.06
C PHE A 175 -1.76 -2.88 -0.24
N LEU A 176 -2.56 -3.11 0.80
CA LEU A 176 -4.01 -2.98 0.69
C LEU A 176 -4.36 -1.50 0.90
N VAL A 177 -5.23 -0.96 0.06
CA VAL A 177 -5.59 0.47 0.16
C VAL A 177 -6.26 0.78 1.49
N SER A 178 -7.08 -0.14 2.01
CA SER A 178 -7.66 -0.03 3.36
C SER A 178 -6.60 0.07 4.45
N ASP A 179 -5.55 -0.75 4.39
CA ASP A 179 -4.48 -0.77 5.39
C ASP A 179 -3.65 0.53 5.34
N LEU A 180 -3.39 1.03 4.11
CA LEU A 180 -2.72 2.30 3.89
C LEU A 180 -3.52 3.47 4.50
N VAL A 181 -4.82 3.53 4.25
CA VAL A 181 -5.70 4.57 4.80
C VAL A 181 -5.76 4.49 6.33
N ASN A 182 -5.88 3.26 6.88
CA ASN A 182 -5.92 3.04 8.32
C ASN A 182 -4.59 3.41 9.02
N ALA A 183 -3.46 3.18 8.34
CA ALA A 183 -2.15 3.56 8.86
C ALA A 183 -1.92 5.08 8.83
N ALA A 184 -2.40 5.74 7.77
CA ALA A 184 -2.15 7.17 7.54
C ALA A 184 -3.09 8.08 8.31
N ILE A 185 -4.37 7.70 8.50
CA ILE A 185 -5.40 8.58 9.06
C ILE A 185 -5.92 8.01 10.37
N ALA A 186 -5.66 8.73 11.46
CA ALA A 186 -6.11 8.33 12.79
C ALA A 186 -7.64 8.13 12.83
N PRO A 187 -8.15 7.12 13.56
CA PRO A 187 -9.59 6.84 13.64
C PRO A 187 -10.43 8.03 14.10
N THR A 188 -9.91 8.82 15.05
CA THR A 188 -10.57 10.02 15.57
C THR A 188 -10.75 11.10 14.50
N LEU A 189 -9.78 11.22 13.58
CA LEU A 189 -9.87 12.15 12.46
C LEU A 189 -10.88 11.65 11.41
N ARG A 190 -10.92 10.33 11.15
CA ARG A 190 -11.88 9.71 10.21
C ARG A 190 -13.35 9.82 10.66
N GLN A 191 -13.61 9.95 11.97
CA GLN A 191 -14.96 10.18 12.47
C GLN A 191 -15.55 11.52 12.03
N GLN A 192 -14.71 12.49 11.64
CA GLN A 192 -15.13 13.85 11.28
C GLN A 192 -15.64 13.97 9.84
N PHE A 193 -15.34 13.02 8.98
CA PHE A 193 -15.70 13.03 7.56
C PHE A 193 -15.91 11.63 6.99
N HIS A 194 -16.57 11.57 5.86
CA HIS A 194 -16.61 10.41 4.98
C HIS A 194 -15.55 10.58 3.90
N LEU A 195 -14.71 9.58 3.69
CA LEU A 195 -13.60 9.59 2.74
C LEU A 195 -13.88 8.65 1.59
N GLN A 196 -13.68 9.13 0.38
CA GLN A 196 -13.54 8.33 -0.84
C GLN A 196 -12.18 8.62 -1.45
N ILE A 197 -11.54 7.60 -2.04
CA ILE A 197 -10.29 7.73 -2.79
C ILE A 197 -10.50 7.11 -4.16
N THR A 198 -10.20 7.86 -5.21
CA THR A 198 -10.32 7.43 -6.60
C THR A 198 -8.98 7.55 -7.28
N ASP A 199 -8.56 6.52 -8.02
CA ASP A 199 -7.41 6.57 -8.91
C ASP A 199 -7.84 7.16 -10.26
N LEU A 200 -7.30 8.32 -10.60
CA LEU A 200 -7.60 9.02 -11.85
C LEU A 200 -6.69 8.56 -13.01
N GLY A 201 -5.71 7.70 -12.74
CA GLY A 201 -4.76 7.22 -13.73
C GLY A 201 -3.36 7.81 -13.60
N ALA A 202 -2.45 7.40 -14.49
CA ALA A 202 -1.16 8.05 -14.68
C ALA A 202 -1.34 9.27 -15.60
N ASP A 203 -0.37 10.21 -15.61
CA ASP A 203 -0.44 11.44 -16.41
C ASP A 203 -0.81 11.23 -17.88
N SER A 204 -0.49 10.06 -18.44
CA SER A 204 -0.84 9.66 -19.81
C SER A 204 -2.23 9.01 -19.95
N GLU A 205 -2.92 8.73 -18.84
CA GLU A 205 -4.15 7.92 -18.77
C GLU A 205 -5.35 8.70 -18.20
N LEU A 206 -5.20 10.00 -17.93
CA LEU A 206 -6.17 10.86 -17.20
C LEU A 206 -7.51 11.12 -17.91
N HIS A 207 -8.00 10.21 -18.75
CA HIS A 207 -9.15 10.45 -19.62
C HIS A 207 -10.38 9.59 -19.29
N GLY A 208 -10.35 8.86 -18.15
CA GLY A 208 -11.44 7.99 -17.73
C GLY A 208 -12.16 8.47 -16.46
N PRO A 209 -13.28 7.80 -16.09
CA PRO A 209 -14.07 8.15 -14.89
C PRO A 209 -13.34 7.89 -13.56
N GLY A 210 -12.12 7.39 -13.61
CA GLY A 210 -11.36 6.96 -12.44
C GLY A 210 -11.86 5.64 -11.84
N GLU A 211 -11.01 4.98 -11.06
CA GLU A 211 -11.35 3.73 -10.37
C GLU A 211 -11.41 3.96 -8.85
N MET A 212 -12.53 3.57 -8.24
CA MET A 212 -12.72 3.68 -6.79
C MET A 212 -11.76 2.74 -6.07
N LEU A 213 -10.91 3.29 -5.22
CA LEU A 213 -9.91 2.56 -4.42
C LEU A 213 -10.40 2.27 -3.02
N PHE A 214 -11.07 3.25 -2.44
CA PHE A 214 -11.48 3.21 -1.04
C PHE A 214 -12.72 4.07 -0.84
N GLU A 215 -13.63 3.57 -0.03
CA GLU A 215 -14.78 4.31 0.47
C GLU A 215 -15.02 3.90 1.92
N ASP A 216 -15.17 4.88 2.80
CA ASP A 216 -15.79 4.65 4.12
C ASP A 216 -17.22 4.10 3.91
N SER A 217 -17.80 3.47 4.93
CA SER A 217 -19.19 2.97 4.84
C SER A 217 -20.11 3.96 4.15
N PRO A 218 -20.95 3.52 3.20
CA PRO A 218 -21.78 4.41 2.39
C PRO A 218 -22.54 5.41 3.25
N VAL A 219 -22.55 6.66 2.83
CA VAL A 219 -23.41 7.67 3.46
C VAL A 219 -24.84 7.26 3.15
N THR A 220 -25.60 6.86 4.16
CA THR A 220 -27.03 6.54 4.00
C THR A 220 -27.75 7.74 3.37
N SER A 221 -28.52 7.48 2.33
CA SER A 221 -29.17 8.46 1.43
C SER A 221 -30.12 9.47 2.09
N GLN A 222 -30.22 9.51 3.41
CA GLN A 222 -31.07 10.44 4.18
C GLN A 222 -30.32 11.66 4.72
N GLN A 223 -28.98 11.77 4.51
CA GLN A 223 -28.24 12.95 4.95
C GLN A 223 -28.23 13.99 3.82
N PRO A 224 -28.56 15.27 4.09
CA PRO A 224 -28.43 16.32 3.10
C PRO A 224 -26.98 16.38 2.62
N LEU A 225 -26.81 16.44 1.28
CA LEU A 225 -25.51 16.54 0.62
C LEU A 225 -24.72 17.71 1.19
N GLN A 226 -23.71 17.40 1.98
CA GLN A 226 -22.71 18.39 2.40
C GLN A 226 -21.77 18.68 1.24
N PRO A 227 -21.27 19.91 1.06
CA PRO A 227 -20.28 20.19 0.05
C PRO A 227 -19.04 19.32 0.25
N ALA A 228 -18.62 18.62 -0.82
CA ALA A 228 -17.42 17.80 -0.82
C ALA A 228 -16.18 18.67 -1.02
N VAL A 229 -15.11 18.33 -0.31
CA VAL A 229 -13.78 18.91 -0.50
C VAL A 229 -12.91 17.89 -1.21
N TYR A 230 -12.25 18.28 -2.29
CA TYR A 230 -11.37 17.43 -3.07
C TYR A 230 -9.91 17.78 -2.79
N ARG A 231 -9.06 16.75 -2.73
CA ARG A 231 -7.60 16.89 -2.64
C ARG A 231 -6.98 15.84 -3.53
N ASP A 232 -6.09 16.28 -4.40
CA ASP A 232 -5.34 15.40 -5.28
C ASP A 232 -3.94 15.18 -4.71
N TYR A 233 -3.38 13.99 -4.92
CA TYR A 233 -2.01 13.72 -4.59
C TYR A 233 -1.41 12.65 -5.52
N ASN A 234 -0.09 12.69 -5.69
CA ASN A 234 0.64 11.73 -6.51
C ASN A 234 0.99 10.48 -5.70
N PHE A 235 0.53 9.32 -6.16
CA PHE A 235 0.89 8.02 -5.62
C PHE A 235 1.74 7.24 -6.63
N GLY A 236 3.07 7.38 -6.55
CA GLY A 236 3.97 6.63 -7.42
C GLY A 236 3.80 6.90 -8.92
N GLY A 237 3.52 8.14 -9.31
CA GLY A 237 3.27 8.54 -10.69
C GLY A 237 1.83 8.33 -11.15
N ARG A 238 0.91 8.06 -10.23
CA ARG A 238 -0.54 8.03 -10.46
C ARG A 238 -1.22 9.16 -9.71
N GLN A 239 -2.23 9.74 -10.31
CA GLN A 239 -3.03 10.79 -9.69
C GLN A 239 -4.17 10.16 -8.89
N TRP A 240 -4.13 10.29 -7.57
CA TRP A 240 -5.23 9.89 -6.70
C TRP A 240 -5.99 11.11 -6.22
N GLN A 241 -7.32 11.01 -6.23
CA GLN A 241 -8.20 12.05 -5.73
C GLN A 241 -8.91 11.60 -4.46
N MET A 242 -8.76 12.38 -3.41
CA MET A 242 -9.50 12.22 -2.16
C MET A 242 -10.72 13.13 -2.15
N ARG A 243 -11.88 12.57 -1.89
CA ARG A 243 -13.12 13.29 -1.67
C ARG A 243 -13.53 13.18 -0.23
N PHE A 244 -13.64 14.31 0.44
CA PHE A 244 -14.04 14.42 1.84
C PHE A 244 -15.45 15.02 1.93
N ILE A 245 -16.36 14.36 2.64
CA ILE A 245 -17.69 14.86 2.96
C ILE A 245 -17.76 14.97 4.48
N ALA A 246 -17.97 16.17 5.04
CA ALA A 246 -18.07 16.37 6.48
C ALA A 246 -19.22 15.53 7.05
N ARG A 247 -18.97 14.82 8.14
CA ARG A 247 -20.05 14.21 8.93
C ARG A 247 -20.64 15.26 9.83
N LYS A 248 -21.96 15.32 9.93
CA LYS A 248 -22.59 16.14 10.98
C LYS A 248 -22.14 15.58 12.33
N PRO A 249 -21.72 16.43 13.28
CA PRO A 249 -21.53 15.94 14.63
C PRO A 249 -22.84 15.30 15.07
N ASP A 250 -22.77 14.13 15.69
CA ASP A 250 -23.90 13.53 16.39
C ASP A 250 -24.29 14.51 17.51
N THR A 251 -25.12 15.46 17.17
CA THR A 251 -25.85 16.25 18.15
C THR A 251 -26.99 15.35 18.68
N THR A 252 -26.63 14.35 19.48
CA THR A 252 -27.60 13.83 20.44
C THR A 252 -27.93 15.01 21.33
N PRO A 253 -29.17 15.53 21.30
CA PRO A 253 -29.52 16.62 22.18
C PRO A 253 -29.24 16.14 23.59
N ILE A 254 -28.37 16.84 24.32
CA ILE A 254 -28.18 16.56 25.75
C ILE A 254 -29.59 16.56 26.32
N PRO A 255 -30.05 15.44 26.87
CA PRO A 255 -31.43 15.39 27.34
C PRO A 255 -31.62 16.56 28.30
N THR A 256 -32.62 17.40 28.01
CA THR A 256 -32.90 18.61 28.81
C THR A 256 -32.98 18.31 30.32
N ALA A 257 -33.33 17.08 30.68
CA ALA A 257 -33.25 16.56 32.05
C ALA A 257 -31.84 16.62 32.64
N SER A 258 -30.77 16.39 31.88
CA SER A 258 -29.40 16.47 32.38
C SER A 258 -28.92 17.91 32.60
N LEU A 259 -29.40 18.86 31.81
CA LEU A 259 -29.14 20.29 32.01
C LEU A 259 -29.89 20.83 33.24
N ILE A 260 -31.12 20.36 33.47
CA ILE A 260 -31.90 20.72 34.67
C ILE A 260 -31.26 20.14 35.95
N LEU A 261 -30.76 18.91 35.92
CA LEU A 261 -30.04 18.34 37.04
C LEU A 261 -28.73 19.07 37.40
N LEU A 262 -27.97 19.53 36.39
CA LEU A 262 -26.77 20.33 36.60
C LEU A 262 -27.08 21.72 37.18
N SER A 263 -28.15 22.35 36.72
CA SER A 263 -28.59 23.66 37.23
C SER A 263 -29.12 23.57 38.68
N ILE A 264 -29.89 22.56 39.00
CA ILE A 264 -30.40 22.32 40.37
C ILE A 264 -29.25 21.97 41.33
N GLY A 265 -28.29 21.14 40.93
CA GLY A 265 -27.10 20.82 41.68
C GLY A 265 -26.22 22.06 41.99
N GLY A 266 -26.06 22.96 41.01
CA GLY A 266 -25.33 24.21 41.17
C GLY A 266 -26.01 25.18 42.16
N ILE A 267 -27.32 25.27 42.13
CA ILE A 267 -28.09 26.15 43.04
C ILE A 267 -28.04 25.61 44.50
N LEU A 268 -28.10 24.28 44.67
CA LEU A 268 -27.99 23.68 46.03
C LEU A 268 -26.60 23.85 46.61
N MET A 269 -25.54 23.77 45.80
CA MET A 269 -24.16 24.05 46.30
C MET A 269 -23.94 25.50 46.64
N ALA A 270 -24.47 26.45 45.84
CA ALA A 270 -24.37 27.86 46.13
C ALA A 270 -25.13 28.25 47.41
N GLY A 271 -26.28 27.61 47.70
CA GLY A 271 -27.05 27.80 48.93
C GLY A 271 -26.35 27.28 50.17
N ALA A 272 -25.59 26.21 50.09
CA ALA A 272 -24.85 25.64 51.22
C ALA A 272 -23.63 26.48 51.68
N ILE A 273 -23.03 27.24 50.74
CA ILE A 273 -21.86 28.11 51.00
C ILE A 273 -22.29 29.45 51.66
N SER A 274 -23.54 29.87 51.50
CA SER A 274 -24.05 31.14 52.09
C SER A 274 -24.53 30.96 53.51
N HIS A 275 -24.51 29.76 54.10
CA HIS A 275 -24.93 29.47 55.47
C HIS A 275 -23.76 29.01 56.40
N LEU A 276 -22.54 29.17 55.92
CA LEU A 276 -21.30 29.01 56.72
C LEU A 276 -20.65 30.40 56.93
#